data_dc84b84471a6dd288f8023d3a0a46efc
#
_entry.id   dc84b84471a6dd288f8023d3a0a46efc
#
_cell.length_a   1.000
_cell.length_b   1.000
_cell.length_c   1.000
_cell.angle_alpha   90.00
_cell.angle_beta   90.00
_cell.angle_gamma   90.00
#
_symmetry.space_group_name_H-M   'P 1'
#
loop_
_entity.id
_entity.type
_entity.pdbx_description
1 polymer ?
#
loop_
_entity_poly.entity_id
_entity_poly.type
_entity_poly.pdbx_seq_one_letter_code
_entity_poly.pdbx_strand_id
1 'polypeptide(L)'
;MPAEIEYRVSKAESAGPVAERGRLSPAGHNTRGVAAEARCAADLELEWRRKRTHVLPGLLPFVMCFVYHEDPVPLWNVGVVAAVVATLVVIAVKSSHRIRLEKGENWLRTCVTYAIPPVLSLVLFPRNAEYAAVMLVVLAFGDAAAAIGGRRFGRRTLPWNSAKTWAGLAAFLFLAAPLGSLAFWAEARPAVTFSQALISGCAAAAAAGIAESLPSRVNDNLRIVGAALAGVAVAGTIAVGSS
;
A
#
# COMPACT_ATOMS: atom_id res chain seq x y z
N MET A 1 43.57 -16.74 17.55
CA MET A 1 44.46 -15.56 17.57
C MET A 1 43.81 -14.52 16.71
N PRO A 2 43.31 -13.40 17.26
CA PRO A 2 42.69 -12.33 16.51
C PRO A 2 43.77 -11.30 16.11
N ALA A 3 43.67 -10.79 14.89
CA ALA A 3 44.50 -9.67 14.43
C ALA A 3 43.67 -8.37 14.63
N GLU A 4 44.13 -7.56 15.55
CA GLU A 4 43.73 -6.18 15.79
C GLU A 4 44.17 -5.32 14.61
N ILE A 5 43.22 -4.62 13.99
CA ILE A 5 43.54 -3.52 13.07
C ILE A 5 43.45 -2.23 13.87
N GLU A 6 44.60 -1.72 14.22
CA GLU A 6 44.85 -0.44 14.89
C GLU A 6 44.60 0.71 13.92
N TYR A 7 43.56 1.50 14.17
CA TYR A 7 43.26 2.73 13.41
C TYR A 7 44.05 3.89 13.99
N ARG A 8 45.22 4.19 13.41
CA ARG A 8 46.04 5.35 13.76
C ARG A 8 45.38 6.64 13.31
N VAL A 9 44.94 7.44 14.27
CA VAL A 9 44.61 8.84 14.08
C VAL A 9 45.92 9.64 14.02
N SER A 10 46.28 10.12 12.85
CA SER A 10 47.35 11.09 12.67
C SER A 10 46.83 12.51 12.95
N LYS A 11 47.30 13.05 14.07
CA LYS A 11 47.13 14.45 14.44
C LYS A 11 48.24 15.24 13.69
N ALA A 12 47.85 16.03 12.72
CA ALA A 12 48.72 17.07 12.13
C ALA A 12 48.16 18.43 12.51
N GLU A 13 48.87 19.01 13.47
CA GLU A 13 48.77 20.42 13.85
C GLU A 13 49.60 21.23 12.83
N SER A 14 48.98 22.23 12.17
CA SER A 14 49.75 23.38 11.68
C SER A 14 48.84 24.63 11.68
N ALA A 15 49.33 25.65 12.39
CA ALA A 15 48.71 26.93 12.60
C ALA A 15 48.82 27.86 11.39
N GLY A 16 47.75 28.68 11.23
CA GLY A 16 47.71 30.01 10.63
C GLY A 16 47.33 30.09 9.13
N PRO A 17 46.84 31.20 8.62
CA PRO A 17 46.57 32.49 9.26
C PRO A 17 45.08 32.98 9.16
N VAL A 18 44.83 33.98 9.96
CA VAL A 18 43.62 34.83 9.95
C VAL A 18 43.48 35.54 8.60
N ALA A 19 42.40 35.27 7.89
CA ALA A 19 41.90 36.22 6.88
C ALA A 19 40.45 35.94 6.45
N GLU A 20 39.72 37.02 6.34
CA GLU A 20 38.51 37.24 5.58
C GLU A 20 37.21 36.61 6.09
N ARG A 21 36.52 37.43 6.89
CA ARG A 21 35.06 37.41 6.97
C ARG A 21 34.48 37.64 5.57
N GLY A 22 34.37 36.59 4.79
CA GLY A 22 33.60 36.61 3.55
C GLY A 22 32.14 36.89 3.86
N ARG A 23 31.65 38.02 3.36
CA ARG A 23 30.23 38.36 3.33
C ARG A 23 29.44 37.19 2.82
N LEU A 24 28.62 36.59 3.68
CA LEU A 24 27.61 35.60 3.26
C LEU A 24 26.65 36.31 2.30
N SER A 25 26.77 36.02 1.01
CA SER A 25 25.87 36.52 -0.02
C SER A 25 24.44 36.01 0.28
N PRO A 26 23.43 36.87 0.34
CA PRO A 26 22.05 36.46 0.62
C PRO A 26 21.44 35.54 -0.47
N ALA A 27 22.11 35.39 -1.60
CA ALA A 27 21.68 34.50 -2.70
C ALA A 27 21.80 32.99 -2.43
N GLY A 28 22.64 32.58 -1.47
CA GLY A 28 22.86 31.15 -1.16
C GLY A 28 21.78 30.50 -0.33
N HIS A 29 20.91 31.26 0.32
CA HIS A 29 19.88 30.70 1.19
C HIS A 29 18.62 30.27 0.39
N ASN A 30 18.32 30.94 -0.71
CA ASN A 30 17.14 30.66 -1.52
C ASN A 30 17.34 29.43 -2.44
N THR A 31 18.56 29.20 -2.94
CA THR A 31 18.85 28.06 -3.83
C THR A 31 18.76 26.71 -3.16
N ARG A 32 19.05 26.61 -1.87
CA ARG A 32 18.91 25.35 -1.09
C ARG A 32 17.44 25.00 -0.85
N GLY A 33 16.58 26.00 -0.58
CA GLY A 33 15.13 25.81 -0.43
C GLY A 33 14.49 25.31 -1.72
N VAL A 34 14.76 25.99 -2.82
CA VAL A 34 14.24 25.62 -4.16
C VAL A 34 14.72 24.21 -4.57
N ALA A 35 15.97 23.86 -4.31
CA ALA A 35 16.49 22.53 -4.61
C ALA A 35 15.84 21.42 -3.74
N ALA A 36 15.52 21.73 -2.48
CA ALA A 36 14.83 20.78 -1.59
C ALA A 36 13.37 20.58 -2.02
N GLU A 37 12.67 21.65 -2.37
CA GLU A 37 11.30 21.56 -2.91
C GLU A 37 11.23 20.80 -4.23
N ALA A 38 12.16 21.03 -5.15
CA ALA A 38 12.25 20.33 -6.41
C ALA A 38 12.51 18.81 -6.22
N ARG A 39 13.37 18.44 -5.26
CA ARG A 39 13.58 17.02 -4.91
C ARG A 39 12.34 16.39 -4.32
N CYS A 40 11.67 17.05 -3.39
CA CYS A 40 10.42 16.57 -2.79
C CYS A 40 9.33 16.37 -3.84
N ALA A 41 9.20 17.28 -4.80
CA ALA A 41 8.26 17.16 -5.92
C ALA A 41 8.61 15.97 -6.85
N ALA A 42 9.90 15.79 -7.15
CA ALA A 42 10.37 14.67 -7.98
C ALA A 42 10.15 13.31 -7.30
N ASP A 43 10.41 13.23 -5.99
CA ASP A 43 10.17 12.01 -5.20
C ASP A 43 8.68 11.68 -5.11
N LEU A 44 7.81 12.70 -4.99
CA LEU A 44 6.36 12.52 -4.97
C LEU A 44 5.85 12.04 -6.33
N GLU A 45 6.35 12.58 -7.43
CA GLU A 45 5.99 12.17 -8.78
C GLU A 45 6.41 10.72 -9.06
N LEU A 46 7.63 10.33 -8.62
CA LEU A 46 8.11 8.96 -8.77
C LEU A 46 7.23 7.97 -7.99
N GLU A 47 6.87 8.33 -6.75
CA GLU A 47 5.97 7.50 -5.93
C GLU A 47 4.58 7.42 -6.55
N TRP A 48 4.05 8.51 -7.06
CA TRP A 48 2.77 8.52 -7.75
C TRP A 48 2.76 7.60 -8.96
N ARG A 49 3.82 7.61 -9.77
CA ARG A 49 3.97 6.71 -10.92
C ARG A 49 4.01 5.24 -10.47
N ARG A 50 4.72 4.94 -9.39
CA ARG A 50 4.80 3.59 -8.80
C ARG A 50 3.43 3.14 -8.29
N LYS A 51 2.75 3.97 -7.51
CA LYS A 51 1.45 3.62 -6.91
C LYS A 51 0.30 3.58 -7.92
N ARG A 52 0.38 4.31 -9.01
CA ARG A 52 -0.62 4.24 -10.09
C ARG A 52 -0.75 2.83 -10.67
N THR A 53 0.35 2.11 -10.82
CA THR A 53 0.31 0.71 -11.29
C THR A 53 -0.29 -0.23 -10.25
N HIS A 54 -0.21 0.11 -8.97
CA HIS A 54 -0.84 -0.66 -7.88
C HIS A 54 -2.35 -0.38 -7.76
N VAL A 55 -2.81 0.82 -8.10
CA VAL A 55 -4.23 1.19 -8.03
C VAL A 55 -5.06 0.53 -9.13
N LEU A 56 -4.49 0.36 -10.34
CA LEU A 56 -5.20 -0.21 -11.48
C LEU A 56 -5.87 -1.56 -11.20
N PRO A 57 -5.19 -2.57 -10.61
CA PRO A 57 -5.84 -3.83 -10.26
C PRO A 57 -6.97 -3.65 -9.23
N GLY A 58 -6.92 -2.62 -8.38
CA GLY A 58 -7.98 -2.30 -7.42
C GLY A 58 -9.30 -1.84 -8.06
N LEU A 59 -9.29 -1.49 -9.34
CA LEU A 59 -10.51 -1.22 -10.10
C LEU A 59 -11.21 -2.49 -10.60
N LEU A 60 -10.49 -3.62 -10.62
CA LEU A 60 -11.03 -4.89 -11.12
C LEU A 60 -12.33 -5.33 -10.40
N PRO A 61 -12.46 -5.27 -9.07
CA PRO A 61 -13.70 -5.61 -8.38
C PRO A 61 -14.90 -4.79 -8.88
N PHE A 62 -14.71 -3.50 -9.11
CA PHE A 62 -15.80 -2.63 -9.60
C PHE A 62 -16.20 -2.92 -11.06
N VAL A 63 -15.35 -3.57 -11.84
CA VAL A 63 -15.70 -4.07 -13.17
C VAL A 63 -16.36 -5.43 -13.06
N MET A 64 -15.86 -6.28 -12.17
CA MET A 64 -16.35 -7.65 -11.98
C MET A 64 -17.75 -7.69 -11.38
N CYS A 65 -18.17 -6.71 -10.56
CA CYS A 65 -19.52 -6.66 -10.01
C CYS A 65 -20.64 -6.56 -11.09
N PHE A 66 -20.29 -6.14 -12.33
CA PHE A 66 -21.20 -6.18 -13.48
C PHE A 66 -21.22 -7.53 -14.19
N VAL A 67 -20.31 -8.44 -13.86
CA VAL A 67 -20.28 -9.78 -14.42
C VAL A 67 -21.10 -10.68 -13.52
N TYR A 68 -22.20 -11.20 -14.08
CA TYR A 68 -23.05 -12.14 -13.33
C TYR A 68 -22.25 -13.38 -12.91
N HIS A 69 -22.32 -13.74 -11.66
CA HIS A 69 -21.81 -14.99 -11.14
C HIS A 69 -22.82 -15.60 -10.16
N GLU A 70 -22.79 -16.92 -10.08
CA GLU A 70 -23.57 -17.68 -9.10
C GLU A 70 -22.83 -17.75 -7.77
N ASP A 71 -23.58 -17.93 -6.68
CA ASP A 71 -23.04 -18.18 -5.36
C ASP A 71 -23.39 -19.65 -4.95
N PRO A 72 -22.40 -20.49 -4.66
CA PRO A 72 -20.94 -20.25 -4.60
C PRO A 72 -20.30 -20.03 -5.97
N VAL A 73 -19.25 -19.19 -6.00
CA VAL A 73 -18.49 -18.91 -7.23
C VAL A 73 -17.94 -20.20 -7.80
N PRO A 74 -18.32 -20.59 -9.03
CA PRO A 74 -17.85 -21.84 -9.62
C PRO A 74 -16.36 -21.77 -9.96
N LEU A 75 -15.67 -22.91 -9.89
CA LEU A 75 -14.21 -23.00 -10.10
C LEU A 75 -13.75 -22.48 -11.46
N TRP A 76 -14.59 -22.55 -12.49
CA TRP A 76 -14.23 -22.00 -13.80
C TRP A 76 -14.16 -20.47 -13.77
N ASN A 77 -15.02 -19.79 -13.01
CA ASN A 77 -14.96 -18.34 -12.79
C ASN A 77 -13.67 -17.97 -12.06
N VAL A 78 -13.31 -18.72 -11.01
CA VAL A 78 -12.02 -18.53 -10.31
C VAL A 78 -10.86 -18.71 -11.29
N GLY A 79 -10.95 -19.70 -12.19
CA GLY A 79 -9.96 -19.91 -13.25
C GLY A 79 -9.82 -18.71 -14.20
N VAL A 80 -10.95 -18.11 -14.61
CA VAL A 80 -10.95 -16.91 -15.46
C VAL A 80 -10.32 -15.72 -14.71
N VAL A 81 -10.73 -15.48 -13.47
CA VAL A 81 -10.14 -14.41 -12.64
C VAL A 81 -8.64 -14.62 -12.46
N ALA A 82 -8.21 -15.85 -12.16
CA ALA A 82 -6.79 -16.19 -12.02
C ALA A 82 -6.01 -15.95 -13.33
N ALA A 83 -6.58 -16.29 -14.48
CA ALA A 83 -5.96 -16.06 -15.79
C ALA A 83 -5.83 -14.56 -16.10
N VAL A 84 -6.87 -13.75 -15.81
CA VAL A 84 -6.82 -12.30 -15.94
C VAL A 84 -5.74 -11.70 -15.02
N VAL A 85 -5.73 -12.09 -13.75
CA VAL A 85 -4.73 -11.64 -12.77
C VAL A 85 -3.31 -12.05 -13.20
N ALA A 86 -3.11 -13.29 -13.64
CA ALA A 86 -1.80 -13.76 -14.15
C ALA A 86 -1.35 -12.94 -15.37
N THR A 87 -2.27 -12.63 -16.29
CA THR A 87 -1.99 -11.78 -17.47
C THR A 87 -1.56 -10.38 -17.04
N LEU A 88 -2.28 -9.76 -16.08
CA LEU A 88 -1.93 -8.44 -15.54
C LEU A 88 -0.56 -8.47 -14.84
N VAL A 89 -0.24 -9.52 -14.09
CA VAL A 89 1.08 -9.72 -13.47
C VAL A 89 2.17 -9.81 -14.54
N VAL A 90 1.96 -10.58 -15.60
CA VAL A 90 2.94 -10.68 -16.71
C VAL A 90 3.14 -9.34 -17.40
N ILE A 91 2.07 -8.58 -17.65
CA ILE A 91 2.16 -7.25 -18.24
C ILE A 91 2.92 -6.30 -17.28
N ALA A 92 2.61 -6.32 -15.99
CA ALA A 92 3.29 -5.51 -14.98
C ALA A 92 4.79 -5.84 -14.89
N VAL A 93 5.15 -7.13 -14.88
CA VAL A 93 6.56 -7.57 -14.86
C VAL A 93 7.29 -7.16 -16.14
N LYS A 94 6.68 -7.33 -17.32
CA LYS A 94 7.29 -6.88 -18.59
C LYS A 94 7.43 -5.36 -18.67
N SER A 95 6.50 -4.63 -18.08
CA SER A 95 6.53 -3.15 -18.05
C SER A 95 7.46 -2.60 -16.97
N SER A 96 7.95 -3.44 -16.05
CA SER A 96 8.80 -3.03 -14.92
C SER A 96 10.14 -2.39 -15.35
N HIS A 97 10.66 -2.76 -16.53
CA HIS A 97 11.85 -2.12 -17.12
C HIS A 97 11.67 -0.62 -17.38
N ARG A 98 10.43 -0.14 -17.48
CA ARG A 98 10.10 1.27 -17.66
C ARG A 98 9.91 2.01 -16.33
N ILE A 99 9.78 1.28 -15.22
CA ILE A 99 9.59 1.81 -13.87
C ILE A 99 10.94 1.71 -13.18
N ARG A 100 11.51 2.84 -12.74
CA ARG A 100 12.74 2.86 -11.96
C ARG A 100 12.45 2.23 -10.59
N LEU A 101 12.93 1.00 -10.38
CA LEU A 101 12.82 0.31 -9.12
C LEU A 101 13.87 0.85 -8.13
N GLU A 102 13.51 0.96 -6.87
CA GLU A 102 14.50 1.15 -5.80
C GLU A 102 15.46 -0.03 -5.79
N LYS A 103 16.75 0.23 -5.52
CA LYS A 103 17.76 -0.82 -5.45
C LYS A 103 17.34 -1.87 -4.41
N GLY A 104 17.11 -3.11 -4.86
CA GLY A 104 16.74 -4.25 -4.02
C GLY A 104 15.25 -4.62 -3.99
N GLU A 105 14.36 -3.87 -4.65
CA GLU A 105 12.94 -4.25 -4.74
C GLU A 105 12.75 -5.39 -5.75
N ASN A 106 12.23 -6.52 -5.26
CA ASN A 106 11.87 -7.65 -6.13
C ASN A 106 10.44 -7.46 -6.63
N TRP A 107 10.30 -6.90 -7.84
CA TRP A 107 9.02 -6.61 -8.47
C TRP A 107 8.11 -7.83 -8.61
N LEU A 108 8.68 -8.98 -8.95
CA LEU A 108 7.92 -10.21 -9.04
C LEU A 108 7.31 -10.59 -7.69
N ARG A 109 8.08 -10.48 -6.61
CA ARG A 109 7.58 -10.74 -5.25
C ARG A 109 6.44 -9.79 -4.90
N THR A 110 6.55 -8.52 -5.25
CA THR A 110 5.50 -7.52 -5.03
C THR A 110 4.23 -7.88 -5.80
N CYS A 111 4.34 -8.22 -7.09
CA CYS A 111 3.19 -8.65 -7.90
C CYS A 111 2.53 -9.91 -7.35
N VAL A 112 3.31 -10.91 -6.97
CA VAL A 112 2.81 -12.18 -6.44
C VAL A 112 2.09 -11.98 -5.09
N THR A 113 2.69 -11.23 -4.17
CA THR A 113 2.08 -10.96 -2.86
C THR A 113 0.85 -10.05 -2.94
N TYR A 114 0.69 -9.34 -4.04
CA TYR A 114 -0.48 -8.54 -4.34
C TYR A 114 -1.62 -9.37 -4.94
N ALA A 115 -1.30 -10.27 -5.86
CA ALA A 115 -2.25 -10.98 -6.70
C ALA A 115 -2.77 -12.30 -6.09
N ILE A 116 -1.91 -13.07 -5.43
CA ILE A 116 -2.28 -14.39 -4.92
C ILE A 116 -3.36 -14.34 -3.83
N PRO A 117 -3.28 -13.49 -2.79
CA PRO A 117 -4.23 -13.56 -1.68
C PRO A 117 -5.70 -13.36 -2.08
N PRO A 118 -6.08 -12.39 -2.94
CA PRO A 118 -7.47 -12.26 -3.39
C PRO A 118 -7.96 -13.48 -4.18
N VAL A 119 -7.12 -14.02 -5.06
CA VAL A 119 -7.49 -15.25 -5.82
C VAL A 119 -7.64 -16.45 -4.89
N LEU A 120 -6.73 -16.60 -3.92
CA LEU A 120 -6.83 -17.66 -2.92
C LEU A 120 -8.08 -17.50 -2.05
N SER A 121 -8.50 -16.28 -1.75
CA SER A 121 -9.73 -16.01 -1.02
C SER A 121 -10.96 -16.55 -1.76
N LEU A 122 -11.04 -16.43 -3.09
CA LEU A 122 -12.14 -16.98 -3.88
C LEU A 122 -12.20 -18.54 -3.83
N VAL A 123 -11.03 -19.18 -3.68
CA VAL A 123 -10.97 -20.64 -3.52
C VAL A 123 -11.37 -21.07 -2.12
N LEU A 124 -10.92 -20.35 -1.09
CA LEU A 124 -11.18 -20.70 0.31
C LEU A 124 -12.57 -20.30 0.77
N PHE A 125 -13.11 -19.24 0.22
CA PHE A 125 -14.42 -18.66 0.56
C PHE A 125 -15.28 -18.47 -0.68
N PRO A 126 -15.66 -19.55 -1.39
CA PRO A 126 -16.37 -19.45 -2.68
C PRO A 126 -17.77 -18.84 -2.57
N ARG A 127 -18.32 -18.72 -1.34
CA ARG A 127 -19.60 -18.06 -1.06
C ARG A 127 -19.47 -16.60 -0.66
N ASN A 128 -18.25 -16.08 -0.63
CA ASN A 128 -17.95 -14.74 -0.15
C ASN A 128 -16.97 -14.05 -1.10
N ALA A 129 -17.37 -13.91 -2.37
CA ALA A 129 -16.55 -13.24 -3.39
C ALA A 129 -16.21 -11.80 -3.00
N GLU A 130 -17.11 -11.14 -2.25
CA GLU A 130 -16.93 -9.81 -1.69
C GLU A 130 -15.69 -9.69 -0.80
N TYR A 131 -15.21 -10.78 -0.16
CA TYR A 131 -13.98 -10.75 0.62
C TYR A 131 -12.76 -10.48 -0.25
N ALA A 132 -12.68 -11.16 -1.40
CA ALA A 132 -11.60 -10.94 -2.36
C ALA A 132 -11.64 -9.52 -2.95
N ALA A 133 -12.85 -9.03 -3.24
CA ALA A 133 -13.07 -7.67 -3.73
C ALA A 133 -12.60 -6.61 -2.73
N VAL A 134 -13.01 -6.74 -1.47
CA VAL A 134 -12.60 -5.81 -0.38
C VAL A 134 -11.10 -5.85 -0.15
N MET A 135 -10.50 -7.05 -0.07
CA MET A 135 -9.06 -7.21 0.12
C MET A 135 -8.27 -6.46 -0.95
N LEU A 136 -8.64 -6.64 -2.22
CA LEU A 136 -7.95 -6.02 -3.35
C LEU A 136 -8.12 -4.50 -3.35
N VAL A 137 -9.32 -4.01 -3.08
CA VAL A 137 -9.62 -2.57 -3.02
C VAL A 137 -8.89 -1.90 -1.84
N VAL A 138 -8.96 -2.49 -0.65
CA VAL A 138 -8.29 -1.95 0.55
C VAL A 138 -6.78 -1.91 0.36
N LEU A 139 -6.18 -2.96 -0.22
CA LEU A 139 -4.76 -2.98 -0.53
C LEU A 139 -4.40 -1.89 -1.56
N ALA A 140 -5.11 -1.86 -2.69
CA ALA A 140 -4.79 -0.98 -3.81
C ALA A 140 -4.88 0.50 -3.45
N PHE A 141 -6.02 0.89 -2.90
CA PHE A 141 -6.31 2.30 -2.63
C PHE A 141 -5.79 2.73 -1.27
N GLY A 142 -5.85 1.87 -0.26
CA GLY A 142 -5.37 2.17 1.09
C GLY A 142 -3.85 2.39 1.12
N ASP A 143 -3.06 1.45 0.58
CA ASP A 143 -1.60 1.56 0.53
C ASP A 143 -1.15 2.75 -0.34
N ALA A 144 -1.81 2.99 -1.47
CA ALA A 144 -1.49 4.16 -2.29
C ALA A 144 -1.79 5.48 -1.57
N ALA A 145 -2.96 5.57 -0.91
CA ALA A 145 -3.34 6.75 -0.14
C ALA A 145 -2.40 7.01 1.05
N ALA A 146 -2.01 5.94 1.77
CA ALA A 146 -1.06 6.04 2.89
C ALA A 146 0.29 6.58 2.43
N ALA A 147 0.83 6.06 1.34
CA ALA A 147 2.12 6.48 0.81
C ALA A 147 2.10 7.94 0.35
N ILE A 148 1.07 8.35 -0.40
CA ILE A 148 0.95 9.72 -0.92
C ILE A 148 0.62 10.69 0.21
N GLY A 149 -0.37 10.36 1.05
CA GLY A 149 -0.79 11.18 2.17
C GLY A 149 0.32 11.38 3.21
N GLY A 150 1.04 10.30 3.50
CA GLY A 150 2.18 10.31 4.41
C GLY A 150 3.32 11.21 3.93
N ARG A 151 3.67 11.15 2.64
CA ARG A 151 4.73 12.00 2.06
C ARG A 151 4.32 13.46 1.93
N ARG A 152 3.08 13.72 1.53
CA ARG A 152 2.62 15.10 1.28
C ARG A 152 2.26 15.86 2.56
N PHE A 153 1.65 15.19 3.54
CA PHE A 153 1.07 15.82 4.73
C PHE A 153 1.66 15.29 6.05
N GLY A 154 2.54 14.27 6.00
CA GLY A 154 3.08 13.58 7.15
C GLY A 154 4.11 14.41 7.93
N ARG A 155 3.63 15.24 8.85
CA ARG A 155 4.50 16.02 9.77
C ARG A 155 4.83 15.28 11.06
N ARG A 156 3.96 14.33 11.49
CA ARG A 156 4.11 13.58 12.74
C ARG A 156 4.16 12.09 12.43
N THR A 157 5.20 11.44 12.86
CA THR A 157 5.35 9.98 12.76
C THR A 157 4.50 9.28 13.82
N LEU A 158 4.20 8.00 13.57
CA LEU A 158 3.50 7.17 14.56
C LEU A 158 4.45 6.83 15.72
N PRO A 159 3.97 6.83 16.99
CA PRO A 159 4.81 6.54 18.15
C PRO A 159 5.45 5.14 18.12
N TRP A 160 4.78 4.17 17.50
CA TRP A 160 5.22 2.78 17.39
C TRP A 160 5.97 2.48 16.09
N ASN A 161 5.95 3.40 15.11
CA ASN A 161 6.62 3.21 13.82
C ASN A 161 7.04 4.55 13.20
N SER A 162 8.29 4.91 13.38
CA SER A 162 8.84 6.18 12.87
C SER A 162 8.89 6.28 11.33
N ALA A 163 8.75 5.16 10.61
CA ALA A 163 8.68 5.14 9.15
C ALA A 163 7.29 5.47 8.61
N LYS A 164 6.26 5.49 9.47
CA LYS A 164 4.86 5.75 9.12
C LYS A 164 4.36 7.02 9.82
N THR A 165 3.33 7.66 9.25
CA THR A 165 2.80 8.94 9.74
C THR A 165 1.31 8.87 10.03
N TRP A 166 0.83 9.71 10.93
CA TRP A 166 -0.60 9.87 11.20
C TRP A 166 -1.39 10.30 9.97
N ALA A 167 -0.81 11.18 9.14
CA ALA A 167 -1.45 11.60 7.89
C ALA A 167 -1.58 10.45 6.88
N GLY A 168 -0.58 9.57 6.83
CA GLY A 168 -0.64 8.36 6.01
C GLY A 168 -1.73 7.42 6.46
N LEU A 169 -1.80 7.12 7.77
CA LEU A 169 -2.85 6.26 8.33
C LEU A 169 -4.25 6.84 8.11
N ALA A 170 -4.41 8.15 8.34
CA ALA A 170 -5.69 8.84 8.08
C ALA A 170 -6.09 8.75 6.60
N ALA A 171 -5.14 8.98 5.67
CA ALA A 171 -5.39 8.86 4.24
C ALA A 171 -5.75 7.43 3.83
N PHE A 172 -5.07 6.42 4.42
CA PHE A 172 -5.43 5.01 4.25
C PHE A 172 -6.90 4.78 4.57
N LEU A 173 -7.31 5.12 5.80
CA LEU A 173 -8.67 4.89 6.28
C LEU A 173 -9.70 5.67 5.47
N PHE A 174 -9.41 6.94 5.16
CA PHE A 174 -10.29 7.82 4.41
C PHE A 174 -10.64 7.27 3.02
N LEU A 175 -9.70 6.59 2.36
CA LEU A 175 -9.93 6.05 1.02
C LEU A 175 -10.34 4.57 1.05
N ALA A 176 -9.72 3.75 1.90
CA ALA A 176 -9.97 2.32 1.96
C ALA A 176 -11.36 1.99 2.54
N ALA A 177 -11.84 2.73 3.55
CA ALA A 177 -13.11 2.43 4.17
C ALA A 177 -14.31 2.62 3.21
N PRO A 178 -14.51 3.77 2.56
CA PRO A 178 -15.65 3.94 1.65
C PRO A 178 -15.55 3.05 0.41
N LEU A 179 -14.35 2.91 -0.19
CA LEU A 179 -14.18 2.07 -1.38
C LEU A 179 -14.32 0.58 -1.06
N GLY A 180 -13.80 0.13 0.09
CA GLY A 180 -14.00 -1.24 0.58
C GLY A 180 -15.46 -1.54 0.88
N SER A 181 -16.19 -0.60 1.48
CA SER A 181 -17.64 -0.72 1.71
C SER A 181 -18.42 -0.80 0.40
N LEU A 182 -18.07 0.02 -0.58
CA LEU A 182 -18.69 0.00 -1.90
C LEU A 182 -18.42 -1.31 -2.63
N ALA A 183 -17.19 -1.83 -2.57
CA ALA A 183 -16.83 -3.11 -3.16
C ALA A 183 -17.59 -4.27 -2.50
N PHE A 184 -17.71 -4.26 -1.17
CA PHE A 184 -18.52 -5.25 -0.45
C PHE A 184 -19.99 -5.19 -0.89
N TRP A 185 -20.58 -4.01 -0.90
CA TRP A 185 -21.98 -3.83 -1.26
C TRP A 185 -22.28 -4.26 -2.70
N ALA A 186 -21.38 -3.94 -3.62
CA ALA A 186 -21.56 -4.27 -5.04
C ALA A 186 -21.44 -5.78 -5.32
N GLU A 187 -20.59 -6.47 -4.56
CA GLU A 187 -20.22 -7.88 -4.82
C GLU A 187 -21.00 -8.87 -3.95
N ALA A 188 -21.46 -8.48 -2.74
CA ALA A 188 -22.10 -9.41 -1.80
C ALA A 188 -23.34 -10.09 -2.38
N ARG A 189 -23.39 -11.42 -2.24
CA ARG A 189 -24.51 -12.28 -2.62
C ARG A 189 -24.84 -13.22 -1.45
N PRO A 190 -26.11 -13.30 -0.99
CA PRO A 190 -27.25 -12.45 -1.39
C PRO A 190 -26.99 -10.96 -1.10
N ALA A 191 -27.73 -10.08 -1.78
CA ALA A 191 -27.57 -8.64 -1.62
C ALA A 191 -27.76 -8.19 -0.16
N VAL A 192 -26.85 -7.35 0.30
CA VAL A 192 -26.86 -6.81 1.68
C VAL A 192 -27.27 -5.33 1.69
N THR A 193 -27.68 -4.84 2.85
CA THR A 193 -27.93 -3.41 3.05
C THR A 193 -26.61 -2.62 3.01
N PHE A 194 -26.69 -1.35 2.62
CA PHE A 194 -25.50 -0.50 2.61
C PHE A 194 -24.89 -0.33 4.00
N SER A 195 -25.68 -0.35 5.07
CA SER A 195 -25.18 -0.31 6.44
C SER A 195 -24.34 -1.54 6.82
N GLN A 196 -24.75 -2.73 6.41
CA GLN A 196 -23.97 -3.95 6.60
C GLN A 196 -22.65 -3.90 5.83
N ALA A 197 -22.68 -3.44 4.59
CA ALA A 197 -21.49 -3.24 3.77
C ALA A 197 -20.54 -2.19 4.37
N LEU A 198 -21.09 -1.11 4.91
CA LEU A 198 -20.32 -0.06 5.58
C LEU A 198 -19.57 -0.60 6.80
N ILE A 199 -20.25 -1.38 7.64
CA ILE A 199 -19.61 -2.02 8.81
C ILE A 199 -18.48 -2.94 8.36
N SER A 200 -18.71 -3.78 7.35
CA SER A 200 -17.75 -4.75 6.85
C SER A 200 -16.53 -4.08 6.20
N GLY A 201 -16.75 -3.08 5.35
CA GLY A 201 -15.67 -2.34 4.69
C GLY A 201 -14.87 -1.48 5.65
N CYS A 202 -15.52 -0.83 6.63
CA CYS A 202 -14.83 -0.07 7.67
C CYS A 202 -13.99 -0.98 8.57
N ALA A 203 -14.49 -2.16 8.96
CA ALA A 203 -13.75 -3.13 9.75
C ALA A 203 -12.52 -3.64 8.99
N ALA A 204 -12.66 -3.97 7.71
CA ALA A 204 -11.54 -4.36 6.86
C ALA A 204 -10.48 -3.26 6.76
N ALA A 205 -10.90 -2.02 6.48
CA ALA A 205 -10.00 -0.88 6.37
C ALA A 205 -9.30 -0.57 7.70
N ALA A 206 -10.00 -0.63 8.83
CA ALA A 206 -9.43 -0.40 10.15
C ALA A 206 -8.39 -1.47 10.50
N ALA A 207 -8.72 -2.76 10.33
CA ALA A 207 -7.79 -3.86 10.58
C ALA A 207 -6.54 -3.75 9.68
N ALA A 208 -6.73 -3.48 8.40
CA ALA A 208 -5.64 -3.32 7.44
C ALA A 208 -4.77 -2.09 7.73
N GLY A 209 -5.36 -0.94 8.06
CA GLY A 209 -4.65 0.28 8.40
C GLY A 209 -3.83 0.13 9.68
N ILE A 210 -4.36 -0.56 10.70
CA ILE A 210 -3.59 -0.92 11.90
C ILE A 210 -2.42 -1.82 11.51
N ALA A 211 -2.66 -2.89 10.76
CA ALA A 211 -1.61 -3.81 10.32
C ALA A 211 -0.52 -3.09 9.51
N GLU A 212 -0.88 -2.18 8.61
CA GLU A 212 0.04 -1.36 7.82
C GLU A 212 0.89 -0.45 8.70
N SER A 213 0.30 0.11 9.76
CA SER A 213 0.97 1.03 10.68
C SER A 213 2.02 0.37 11.59
N LEU A 214 1.92 -0.93 11.84
CA LEU A 214 2.81 -1.65 12.76
C LEU A 214 4.18 -1.94 12.13
N PRO A 215 5.28 -1.90 12.89
CA PRO A 215 6.58 -2.34 12.41
C PRO A 215 6.58 -3.87 12.22
N SER A 216 7.04 -4.36 11.08
CA SER A 216 7.07 -5.80 10.80
C SER A 216 8.14 -6.16 9.77
N ARG A 217 8.59 -7.41 9.82
CA ARG A 217 9.46 -8.04 8.79
C ARG A 217 8.67 -8.72 7.67
N VAL A 218 7.35 -8.88 7.87
CA VAL A 218 6.46 -9.47 6.87
C VAL A 218 6.17 -8.44 5.79
N ASN A 219 6.03 -8.89 4.55
CA ASN A 219 5.67 -8.05 3.41
C ASN A 219 4.37 -7.29 3.68
N ASP A 220 4.38 -5.98 3.43
CA ASP A 220 3.26 -5.08 3.72
C ASP A 220 1.96 -5.51 3.00
N ASN A 221 2.06 -5.96 1.74
CA ASN A 221 0.89 -6.44 0.99
C ASN A 221 0.20 -7.61 1.71
N LEU A 222 0.97 -8.61 2.15
CA LEU A 222 0.42 -9.78 2.86
C LEU A 222 -0.24 -9.40 4.19
N ARG A 223 0.34 -8.44 4.91
CA ARG A 223 -0.23 -7.96 6.18
C ARG A 223 -1.54 -7.23 5.95
N ILE A 224 -1.56 -6.31 4.99
CA ILE A 224 -2.75 -5.54 4.64
C ILE A 224 -3.88 -6.46 4.22
N VAL A 225 -3.64 -7.39 3.29
CA VAL A 225 -4.70 -8.28 2.79
C VAL A 225 -5.15 -9.28 3.84
N GLY A 226 -4.22 -9.84 4.65
CA GLY A 226 -4.57 -10.76 5.73
C GLY A 226 -5.41 -10.09 6.81
N ALA A 227 -5.06 -8.86 7.20
CA ALA A 227 -5.84 -8.08 8.15
C ALA A 227 -7.19 -7.63 7.58
N ALA A 228 -7.23 -7.22 6.30
CA ALA A 228 -8.48 -6.89 5.63
C ALA A 228 -9.43 -8.08 5.58
N LEU A 229 -8.92 -9.28 5.22
CA LEU A 229 -9.70 -10.50 5.24
C LEU A 229 -10.27 -10.82 6.62
N ALA A 230 -9.43 -10.75 7.65
CA ALA A 230 -9.89 -10.98 9.02
C ALA A 230 -10.98 -9.98 9.43
N GLY A 231 -10.78 -8.70 9.14
CA GLY A 231 -11.75 -7.64 9.44
C GLY A 231 -13.07 -7.83 8.72
N VAL A 232 -13.05 -8.10 7.41
CA VAL A 232 -14.26 -8.28 6.61
C VAL A 232 -15.00 -9.56 7.00
N ALA A 233 -14.27 -10.66 7.25
CA ALA A 233 -14.89 -11.94 7.62
C ALA A 233 -15.61 -11.85 8.96
N VAL A 234 -14.96 -11.27 9.99
CA VAL A 234 -15.58 -11.09 11.31
C VAL A 234 -16.79 -10.15 11.24
N ALA A 235 -16.65 -9.00 10.59
CA ALA A 235 -17.75 -8.04 10.49
C ALA A 235 -18.88 -8.55 9.59
N GLY A 236 -18.55 -9.21 8.47
CA GLY A 236 -19.53 -9.78 7.55
C GLY A 236 -20.39 -10.87 8.22
N THR A 237 -19.77 -11.77 8.97
CA THR A 237 -20.53 -12.81 9.72
C THR A 237 -21.45 -12.22 10.77
N ILE A 238 -21.03 -11.16 11.47
CA ILE A 238 -21.87 -10.48 12.48
C ILE A 238 -23.01 -9.71 11.82
N ALA A 239 -22.71 -8.95 10.76
CA ALA A 239 -23.66 -8.07 10.10
C ALA A 239 -24.73 -8.86 9.31
N VAL A 240 -24.35 -9.99 8.68
CA VAL A 240 -25.28 -10.84 7.90
C VAL A 240 -25.99 -11.85 8.80
N GLY A 241 -25.34 -12.36 9.86
CA GLY A 241 -25.93 -13.32 10.80
C GLY A 241 -26.97 -12.71 11.74
N SER A 242 -27.09 -11.39 11.81
CA SER A 242 -28.08 -10.66 12.62
C SER A 242 -29.36 -10.28 11.86
N SER A 243 -29.46 -10.65 10.59
CA SER A 243 -30.65 -10.46 9.73
C SER A 243 -31.40 -11.77 9.51
#